data_8e51b2b864602de2aeaefee1f53511f1
#
_entry.id   8e51b2b864602de2aeaefee1f53511f1
#
_cell.length_a   1.000
_cell.length_b   1.000
_cell.length_c   1.000
_cell.angle_alpha   90.00
_cell.angle_beta   90.00
_cell.angle_gamma   90.00
#
_symmetry.space_group_name_H-M   'P 1'
#
loop_
_entity.id
_entity.type
_entity.pdbx_description
1 polymer ?
#
loop_
_entity_poly.entity_id
_entity_poly.type
_entity_poly.pdbx_seq_one_letter_code
_entity_poly.pdbx_strand_id
1 'polypeptide(L)'
;MKPLALFVVAVGLVAAGVTAADAQMRGRMAVGYDKSKEVTVTGTVEAVTPQQGMRGMGGTHLTLVVGAEKLDVHVGPTPWLADKKYEFAVGDQLTIVGSRQTIGGVDSLIAREIDKGGTTMSLRDENGRPLWAGGMRGR
;
A
#
# COMPACT_ATOMS: atom_id res chain seq x y z
N MET A 1 -3.88 -8.70 -33.22
CA MET A 1 -3.66 -8.38 -32.73
C MET A 1 -3.17 -7.79 -32.21
N LYS A 2 -2.82 -7.38 -31.76
CA LYS A 2 -2.53 -6.88 -31.16
C LYS A 2 -1.78 -6.31 -30.65
N PRO A 3 -1.52 -5.91 -30.39
CA PRO A 3 -0.80 -5.48 -29.97
C PRO A 3 -0.49 -4.95 -29.25
N LEU A 4 -0.33 -4.69 -28.67
CA LEU A 4 -0.08 -4.25 -27.96
C LEU A 4 0.53 -3.86 -27.38
N ALA A 5 0.83 -3.86 -27.09
CA ALA A 5 1.30 -3.70 -26.39
C ALA A 5 2.17 -2.99 -26.16
N LEU A 6 2.32 -2.67 -25.96
CA LEU A 6 2.98 -2.21 -25.60
C LEU A 6 3.28 -1.37 -25.07
N PHE A 7 3.41 -0.96 -24.63
CA PHE A 7 3.67 -0.28 -24.08
C PHE A 7 4.07 0.03 -23.30
N VAL A 8 4.09 0.15 -22.85
CA VAL A 8 4.28 0.19 -22.04
C VAL A 8 5.30 0.60 -21.70
N VAL A 9 5.66 0.54 -21.63
CA VAL A 9 6.56 0.76 -21.42
C VAL A 9 7.20 1.67 -20.97
N ALA A 10 7.29 2.06 -21.10
CA ALA A 10 7.89 2.94 -20.81
C ALA A 10 8.07 3.40 -19.79
N VAL A 11 8.04 3.51 -19.58
CA VAL A 11 7.90 3.82 -18.69
C VAL A 11 8.72 3.93 -17.86
N GLY A 12 8.82 3.39 -17.48
CA GLY A 12 9.43 3.44 -16.53
C GLY A 12 10.59 4.19 -16.36
N LEU A 13 11.10 4.30 -16.93
CA LEU A 13 12.25 4.77 -16.77
C LEU A 13 12.42 5.83 -16.07
N VAL A 14 11.82 6.34 -15.91
CA VAL A 14 11.93 7.35 -15.28
C VAL A 14 12.48 7.41 -14.10
N ALA A 15 12.40 6.76 -13.37
CA ALA A 15 12.86 6.81 -12.19
C ALA A 15 14.13 7.29 -11.93
N ALA A 16 14.76 7.64 -12.68
CA ALA A 16 15.99 7.96 -12.45
C ALA A 16 16.32 8.95 -11.53
N GLY A 17 15.84 9.62 -10.97
CA GLY A 17 16.29 10.65 -10.18
C GLY A 17 16.69 10.38 -8.79
N VAL A 18 16.46 9.26 -8.28
CA VAL A 18 16.76 9.02 -6.89
C VAL A 18 18.06 8.29 -6.71
N THR A 19 18.92 8.77 -5.85
CA THR A 19 20.17 8.08 -5.63
C THR A 19 19.94 6.91 -4.70
N ALA A 20 20.83 5.97 -4.73
CA ALA A 20 20.73 4.82 -3.87
C ALA A 20 20.83 5.24 -2.41
N ALA A 21 21.63 6.22 -2.12
CA ALA A 21 21.79 6.65 -0.76
C ALA A 21 20.52 7.24 -0.20
N ASP A 22 19.83 8.05 -0.99
CA ASP A 22 18.58 8.62 -0.56
C ASP A 22 17.55 7.55 -0.31
N ALA A 23 17.46 6.61 -1.19
CA ALA A 23 16.50 5.55 -1.04
C ALA A 23 16.75 4.76 0.23
N GLN A 24 18.00 4.47 0.49
CA GLN A 24 18.32 3.74 1.66
C GLN A 24 18.04 4.50 2.92
N MET A 25 18.34 5.75 2.94
CA MET A 25 18.10 6.55 4.07
C MET A 25 16.65 6.63 4.38
N ARG A 26 15.82 6.85 3.40
CA ARG A 26 14.42 6.89 3.61
C ARG A 26 13.90 5.58 4.13
N GLY A 27 14.36 4.50 3.60
CA GLY A 27 13.93 3.20 4.05
C GLY A 27 14.29 2.91 5.46
N ARG A 28 15.40 3.45 5.92
CA ARG A 28 15.80 3.23 7.21
C ARG A 28 15.10 4.08 8.17
N MET A 29 14.92 5.31 7.88
CA MET A 29 14.34 6.19 8.81
C MET A 29 12.86 6.00 8.94
N ALA A 30 12.17 5.78 7.88
CA ALA A 30 10.77 5.60 7.98
C ALA A 30 10.23 5.17 6.68
N VAL A 31 9.39 4.22 6.71
CA VAL A 31 8.71 3.84 5.53
C VAL A 31 7.50 4.72 5.51
N GLY A 32 7.64 5.91 4.98
CA GLY A 32 6.59 6.88 5.04
C GLY A 32 5.80 6.97 3.76
N TYR A 33 4.65 7.58 3.86
CA TYR A 33 3.79 7.80 2.71
C TYR A 33 4.37 8.94 1.88
N ASP A 34 4.51 8.70 0.59
CA ASP A 34 5.06 9.71 -0.30
C ASP A 34 3.96 10.08 -1.30
N LYS A 35 3.38 11.26 -1.14
CA LYS A 35 2.30 11.67 -1.99
C LYS A 35 2.70 11.79 -3.46
N SER A 36 3.94 12.06 -3.73
CA SER A 36 4.38 12.18 -5.11
C SER A 36 4.35 10.84 -5.83
N LYS A 37 4.20 9.76 -5.08
CA LYS A 37 4.13 8.42 -5.67
C LYS A 37 2.75 7.82 -5.53
N GLU A 38 1.76 8.64 -5.29
CA GLU A 38 0.41 8.14 -5.12
C GLU A 38 -0.19 7.69 -6.44
N VAL A 39 -0.77 6.52 -6.43
CA VAL A 39 -1.41 5.94 -7.60
C VAL A 39 -2.72 5.29 -7.17
N THR A 40 -3.55 4.98 -8.15
CA THR A 40 -4.78 4.24 -7.89
C THR A 40 -4.68 2.94 -8.64
N VAL A 41 -4.84 1.83 -7.94
CA VAL A 41 -4.77 0.51 -8.57
C VAL A 41 -6.01 -0.28 -8.23
N THR A 42 -6.38 -1.19 -9.12
CA THR A 42 -7.50 -2.08 -8.89
C THR A 42 -6.98 -3.50 -9.06
N GLY A 43 -7.27 -4.35 -8.12
CA GLY A 43 -6.79 -5.71 -8.19
C GLY A 43 -7.58 -6.63 -7.29
N THR A 44 -7.11 -7.86 -7.23
CA THR A 44 -7.79 -8.91 -6.46
C THR A 44 -6.85 -9.41 -5.36
N VAL A 45 -7.39 -9.60 -4.19
CA VAL A 45 -6.61 -10.06 -3.05
C VAL A 45 -6.27 -11.52 -3.23
N GLU A 46 -4.98 -11.82 -3.20
CA GLU A 46 -4.53 -13.20 -3.31
C GLU A 46 -4.21 -13.76 -1.93
N ALA A 47 -3.78 -12.93 -1.02
CA ALA A 47 -3.45 -13.37 0.32
C ALA A 47 -3.61 -12.24 1.31
N VAL A 48 -3.98 -12.57 2.52
CA VAL A 48 -4.11 -11.62 3.60
C VAL A 48 -3.14 -12.09 4.69
N THR A 49 -2.18 -11.26 5.04
CA THR A 49 -1.17 -11.66 5.99
C THR A 49 -1.09 -10.69 7.15
N PRO A 50 -1.64 -11.06 8.30
CA PRO A 50 -1.48 -10.21 9.47
C PRO A 50 -0.11 -10.48 10.03
N GLN A 51 0.74 -9.47 10.03
CA GLN A 51 2.08 -9.65 10.54
C GLN A 51 2.15 -9.20 11.97
N GLN A 52 2.88 -9.98 12.77
CA GLN A 52 3.03 -9.62 14.13
C GLN A 52 4.33 -8.94 14.27
N GLY A 53 4.38 -7.72 14.61
CA GLY A 53 5.61 -7.02 14.82
C GLY A 53 6.04 -7.17 16.25
N MET A 54 7.18 -6.62 16.58
CA MET A 54 7.65 -6.62 17.91
C MET A 54 6.77 -5.77 18.74
N ARG A 55 6.50 -6.19 19.92
CA ARG A 55 5.66 -5.44 20.85
C ARG A 55 4.26 -5.22 20.34
N GLY A 56 3.78 -6.14 19.57
CA GLY A 56 2.40 -6.06 19.13
C GLY A 56 2.13 -5.02 18.08
N MET A 57 3.16 -4.54 17.43
CA MET A 57 2.99 -3.52 16.43
C MET A 57 2.88 -4.06 15.03
N GLY A 58 2.43 -5.23 14.86
CA GLY A 58 2.32 -5.81 13.54
C GLY A 58 1.18 -5.21 12.74
N GLY A 59 1.28 -5.26 11.46
CA GLY A 59 0.27 -4.74 10.57
C GLY A 59 -0.22 -5.79 9.63
N THR A 60 -1.30 -5.47 8.94
CA THR A 60 -1.86 -6.36 7.95
C THR A 60 -1.34 -6.00 6.59
N HIS A 61 -0.91 -7.00 5.86
CA HIS A 61 -0.47 -6.84 4.48
C HIS A 61 -1.37 -7.66 3.59
N LEU A 62 -1.58 -7.19 2.39
CA LEU A 62 -2.32 -7.95 1.40
C LEU A 62 -1.42 -8.18 0.21
N THR A 63 -1.57 -9.33 -0.44
CA THR A 63 -0.95 -9.51 -1.74
C THR A 63 -2.05 -9.23 -2.73
N LEU A 64 -1.87 -8.19 -3.53
CA LEU A 64 -2.86 -7.77 -4.50
C LEU A 64 -2.37 -8.07 -5.90
N VAL A 65 -3.16 -8.77 -6.65
CA VAL A 65 -2.82 -9.09 -8.03
C VAL A 65 -3.42 -8.02 -8.92
N VAL A 66 -2.57 -7.29 -9.61
CA VAL A 66 -2.98 -6.21 -10.49
C VAL A 66 -2.49 -6.58 -11.88
N GLY A 67 -3.37 -7.12 -12.70
CA GLY A 67 -2.95 -7.60 -14.01
C GLY A 67 -1.97 -8.74 -13.85
N ALA A 68 -0.78 -8.57 -14.39
CA ALA A 68 0.25 -9.59 -14.30
C ALA A 68 1.20 -9.35 -13.13
N GLU A 69 0.95 -8.33 -12.34
CA GLU A 69 1.86 -7.98 -11.26
C GLU A 69 1.28 -8.26 -9.90
N LYS A 70 2.11 -8.37 -8.92
CA LYS A 70 1.66 -8.54 -7.54
C LYS A 70 2.26 -7.45 -6.70
N LEU A 71 1.45 -6.87 -5.86
CA LEU A 71 1.88 -5.80 -4.98
C LEU A 71 1.69 -6.23 -3.53
N ASP A 72 2.63 -5.83 -2.70
CA ASP A 72 2.49 -6.04 -1.26
C ASP A 72 1.83 -4.77 -0.73
N VAL A 73 0.59 -4.85 -0.29
CA VAL A 73 -0.15 -3.69 0.17
C VAL A 73 -0.04 -3.59 1.68
N HIS A 74 0.49 -2.50 2.16
CA HIS A 74 0.60 -2.24 3.59
C HIS A 74 -0.68 -1.52 4.01
N VAL A 75 -1.49 -2.18 4.80
CA VAL A 75 -2.79 -1.65 5.16
C VAL A 75 -2.74 -0.86 6.46
N GLY A 76 -2.37 -1.50 7.53
CA GLY A 76 -2.33 -0.81 8.82
C GLY A 76 -2.27 -1.77 9.98
N PRO A 77 -2.29 -1.26 11.19
CA PRO A 77 -2.18 -2.12 12.38
C PRO A 77 -3.38 -3.04 12.46
N THR A 78 -3.10 -4.30 12.66
CA THR A 78 -4.15 -5.30 12.69
C THR A 78 -5.22 -5.01 13.73
N PRO A 79 -4.87 -4.63 14.96
CA PRO A 79 -5.90 -4.32 15.96
C PRO A 79 -6.77 -3.12 15.59
N TRP A 80 -6.16 -2.12 14.97
CA TRP A 80 -6.90 -0.93 14.57
C TRP A 80 -7.90 -1.27 13.46
N LEU A 81 -7.49 -2.13 12.53
CA LEU A 81 -8.37 -2.54 11.46
C LEU A 81 -9.55 -3.32 12.00
N ALA A 82 -9.29 -4.18 12.98
CA ALA A 82 -10.35 -4.96 13.58
C ALA A 82 -11.34 -4.04 14.29
N ASP A 83 -10.83 -3.03 14.95
CA ASP A 83 -11.65 -2.09 15.65
C ASP A 83 -12.55 -1.32 14.69
N LYS A 84 -12.07 -1.02 13.51
CA LYS A 84 -12.87 -0.34 12.51
C LYS A 84 -13.73 -1.30 11.70
N LYS A 85 -13.54 -2.58 11.91
CA LYS A 85 -14.25 -3.62 11.17
C LYS A 85 -13.90 -3.57 9.69
N TYR A 86 -12.68 -3.22 9.40
CA TYR A 86 -12.16 -3.25 8.03
C TYR A 86 -11.62 -4.66 7.82
N GLU A 87 -12.29 -5.43 7.01
CA GLU A 87 -11.92 -6.82 6.79
C GLU A 87 -11.61 -7.11 5.35
N PHE A 88 -10.68 -8.00 5.13
CA PHE A 88 -10.27 -8.36 3.79
C PHE A 88 -10.20 -9.88 3.68
N ALA A 89 -10.54 -10.39 2.52
CA ALA A 89 -10.50 -11.82 2.28
C ALA A 89 -9.95 -12.10 0.90
N VAL A 90 -9.40 -13.28 0.73
CA VAL A 90 -8.91 -13.70 -0.57
C VAL A 90 -10.08 -13.66 -1.54
N GLY A 91 -9.83 -13.10 -2.71
CA GLY A 91 -10.87 -12.96 -3.72
C GLY A 91 -11.53 -11.60 -3.76
N ASP A 92 -11.30 -10.79 -2.73
CA ASP A 92 -11.89 -9.45 -2.72
C ASP A 92 -11.30 -8.61 -3.84
N GLN A 93 -12.15 -7.85 -4.50
CA GLN A 93 -11.68 -6.90 -5.49
C GLN A 93 -11.62 -5.55 -4.85
N LEU A 94 -10.48 -4.91 -4.95
CA LEU A 94 -10.26 -3.66 -4.27
C LEU A 94 -9.72 -2.61 -5.23
N THR A 95 -10.12 -1.36 -4.99
CA THR A 95 -9.51 -0.23 -5.67
C THR A 95 -8.81 0.55 -4.58
N ILE A 96 -7.52 0.71 -4.72
CA ILE A 96 -6.69 1.30 -3.67
C ILE A 96 -5.97 2.53 -4.16
N VAL A 97 -6.06 3.59 -3.37
CA VAL A 97 -5.28 4.79 -3.60
C VAL A 97 -4.15 4.71 -2.59
N GLY A 98 -2.93 4.77 -3.06
CA GLY A 98 -1.80 4.65 -2.14
C GLY A 98 -0.49 5.04 -2.78
N SER A 99 0.55 5.03 -1.99
CA SER A 99 1.89 5.40 -2.41
C SER A 99 2.63 4.15 -2.85
N ARG A 100 3.04 4.10 -4.10
CA ARG A 100 3.72 2.91 -4.63
C ARG A 100 5.21 3.08 -4.51
N GLN A 101 5.84 2.21 -3.78
CA GLN A 101 7.25 2.29 -3.48
C GLN A 101 7.86 0.91 -3.43
N THR A 102 9.17 0.85 -3.57
CA THR A 102 9.86 -0.42 -3.37
C THR A 102 10.34 -0.42 -1.93
N ILE A 103 9.87 -1.36 -1.16
CA ILE A 103 10.22 -1.46 0.25
C ILE A 103 10.89 -2.80 0.47
N GLY A 104 12.15 -2.74 0.89
CA GLY A 104 12.88 -3.97 1.12
C GLY A 104 13.02 -4.81 -0.15
N GLY A 105 13.09 -4.18 -1.30
CA GLY A 105 13.21 -4.90 -2.55
C GLY A 105 11.89 -5.42 -3.11
N VAL A 106 10.77 -5.11 -2.45
CA VAL A 106 9.47 -5.60 -2.86
C VAL A 106 8.61 -4.46 -3.36
N ASP A 107 7.93 -4.66 -4.49
CA ASP A 107 7.04 -3.67 -5.05
C ASP A 107 5.84 -3.57 -4.11
N SER A 108 5.66 -2.43 -3.51
CA SER A 108 4.72 -2.26 -2.41
C SER A 108 3.81 -1.08 -2.62
N LEU A 109 2.71 -1.07 -1.91
CA LEU A 109 1.75 0.01 -1.98
C LEU A 109 1.34 0.33 -0.54
N ILE A 110 1.58 1.54 -0.12
CA ILE A 110 1.13 1.96 1.20
C ILE A 110 -0.26 2.54 1.01
N ALA A 111 -1.26 1.84 1.47
CA ALA A 111 -2.64 2.19 1.19
C ALA A 111 -3.10 3.42 1.98
N ARG A 112 -3.80 4.32 1.31
CA ARG A 112 -4.39 5.48 1.95
C ARG A 112 -5.90 5.30 2.04
N GLU A 113 -6.51 4.83 0.96
CA GLU A 113 -7.93 4.55 0.93
C GLU A 113 -8.17 3.27 0.17
N ILE A 114 -9.08 2.47 0.61
CA ILE A 114 -9.42 1.23 -0.07
C ILE A 114 -10.92 1.21 -0.29
N ASP A 115 -11.32 1.00 -1.53
CA ASP A 115 -12.72 0.88 -1.88
C ASP A 115 -12.99 -0.60 -2.09
N LYS A 116 -13.90 -1.14 -1.31
CA LYS A 116 -14.28 -2.53 -1.42
C LYS A 116 -15.77 -2.58 -1.63
N GLY A 117 -16.17 -2.86 -2.88
CA GLY A 117 -17.58 -2.98 -3.18
C GLY A 117 -18.39 -1.73 -2.92
N GLY A 118 -17.81 -0.58 -3.14
CA GLY A 118 -18.51 0.66 -2.95
C GLY A 118 -18.34 1.26 -1.55
N THR A 119 -17.71 0.53 -0.66
CA THR A 119 -17.46 1.04 0.69
C THR A 119 -16.03 1.50 0.76
N THR A 120 -15.84 2.74 1.14
CA THR A 120 -14.50 3.32 1.24
C THR A 120 -13.96 3.19 2.65
N MET A 121 -12.78 2.61 2.76
CA MET A 121 -12.11 2.48 4.04
C MET A 121 -10.95 3.45 4.04
N SER A 122 -10.99 4.43 4.92
CA SER A 122 -9.94 5.44 5.00
C SER A 122 -8.90 5.00 6.01
N LEU A 123 -7.66 4.98 5.59
CA LEU A 123 -6.56 4.56 6.45
C LEU A 123 -5.63 5.70 6.80
N ARG A 124 -5.53 6.68 5.91
CA ARG A 124 -4.67 7.83 6.12
C ARG A 124 -5.41 9.07 5.62
N ASP A 125 -5.01 10.22 6.10
CA ASP A 125 -5.64 11.45 5.66
C ASP A 125 -5.05 11.87 4.31
N GLU A 126 -5.49 12.99 3.78
CA GLU A 126 -5.05 13.41 2.46
C GLU A 126 -3.57 13.72 2.40
N ASN A 127 -2.93 13.89 3.52
CA ASN A 127 -1.50 14.14 3.54
C ASN A 127 -0.72 12.86 3.78
N GLY A 128 -1.39 11.73 3.88
CA GLY A 128 -0.74 10.46 4.10
C GLY A 128 -0.49 10.13 5.56
N ARG A 129 -1.02 10.93 6.47
CA ARG A 129 -0.80 10.70 7.88
C ARG A 129 -1.72 9.58 8.37
N PRO A 130 -1.19 8.60 9.08
CA PRO A 130 -2.02 7.47 9.52
C PRO A 130 -3.11 7.91 10.48
N LEU A 131 -4.32 7.44 10.26
CA LEU A 131 -5.43 7.81 11.13
C LEU A 131 -5.29 7.17 12.51
N TRP A 132 -4.60 6.05 12.59
CA TRP A 132 -4.43 5.40 13.88
C TRP A 132 -3.46 6.15 14.78
N ALA A 133 -2.57 6.91 14.19
CA ALA A 133 -1.60 7.63 14.98
C ALA A 133 -2.25 8.74 15.77
N GLY A 134 -3.12 9.48 15.13
CA GLY A 134 -3.78 10.55 15.82
C GLY A 134 -4.71 10.05 16.88
N GLY A 135 -5.37 8.98 16.59
CA GLY A 135 -6.30 8.45 17.53
C GLY A 135 -5.68 7.98 18.81
N MET A 136 -4.48 7.47 18.70
CA MET A 136 -3.84 7.00 19.86
C MET A 136 -3.50 8.08 20.79
N ARG A 137 -3.23 9.25 20.37
CA ARG A 137 -2.89 10.26 21.21
C ARG A 137 -4.02 10.92 21.73
N GLY A 138 -4.99 11.01 21.08
CA GLY A 138 -6.03 11.78 21.47
C GLY A 138 -6.96 11.27 22.45
N ARG A 139 -6.77 10.20 22.87
CA ARG A 139 -7.70 9.72 23.72
C ARG A 139 -7.33 9.59 24.88
#